data_6ac5f5734ec79e1eea1891e5b5a5d088
#
_entry.id   6ac5f5734ec79e1eea1891e5b5a5d088
#
_cell.length_a   1.000
_cell.length_b   1.000
_cell.length_c   1.000
_cell.angle_alpha   90.00
_cell.angle_beta   90.00
_cell.angle_gamma   90.00
#
_symmetry.space_group_name_H-M   'P 1'
#
loop_
_entity.id
_entity.type
_entity.pdbx_description
1 polymer ?
#
loop_
_entity_poly.entity_id
_entity_poly.type
_entity_poly.pdbx_seq_one_letter_code
_entity_poly.pdbx_strand_id
1 'polypeptide(L)'
;MKVTVTVRPRAGILDPQGEAVRRSLEGLGYAASDVRAGKVFDLDLDVGDAREALRVAGVIAEQVLSNPLIEEFDVAAGEPVSV
;
A
#
# COMPACT_ATOMS: atom_id res chain seq x y z
N MET A 1 -13.88 -12.50 6.09
CA MET A 1 -13.33 -11.31 6.78
C MET A 1 -12.58 -10.44 5.80
N LYS A 2 -12.95 -9.20 5.72
CA LYS A 2 -12.32 -8.24 4.80
C LYS A 2 -11.08 -7.64 5.41
N VAL A 3 -10.01 -7.52 4.60
CA VAL A 3 -8.72 -6.95 5.01
C VAL A 3 -8.20 -6.07 3.89
N THR A 4 -7.67 -4.91 4.24
CA THR A 4 -7.02 -4.02 3.30
C THR A 4 -5.51 -4.09 3.52
N VAL A 5 -4.76 -4.32 2.45
CA VAL A 5 -3.30 -4.29 2.45
C VAL A 5 -2.85 -3.10 1.62
N THR A 6 -2.09 -2.21 2.23
CA THR A 6 -1.52 -1.05 1.54
C THR A 6 -0.03 -1.25 1.40
N VAL A 7 0.46 -1.22 0.16
CA VAL A 7 1.88 -1.43 -0.17
C VAL A 7 2.44 -0.15 -0.76
N ARG A 8 3.60 0.29 -0.27
CA ARG A 8 4.26 1.48 -0.80
C ARG A 8 5.78 1.31 -0.81
N PRO A 9 6.49 2.06 -1.67
CA PRO A 9 7.96 2.00 -1.69
C PRO A 9 8.55 2.46 -0.36
N ARG A 10 9.66 1.83 0.04
CA ARG A 10 10.43 2.28 1.20
C ARG A 10 11.05 3.64 0.92
N ALA A 11 11.28 4.41 1.97
CA ALA A 11 12.00 5.68 1.86
C ALA A 11 13.36 5.46 1.18
N GLY A 12 13.73 6.36 0.28
CA GLY A 12 15.00 6.29 -0.44
C GLY A 12 15.01 5.38 -1.67
N ILE A 13 13.94 4.65 -1.92
CA ILE A 13 13.81 3.83 -3.14
C ILE A 13 13.31 4.71 -4.29
N LEU A 14 13.89 4.55 -5.45
CA LEU A 14 13.44 5.25 -6.66
C LEU A 14 12.02 4.81 -7.01
N ASP A 15 11.13 5.77 -7.14
CA ASP A 15 9.73 5.58 -7.48
C ASP A 15 9.40 6.37 -8.75
N PRO A 16 9.56 5.75 -9.94
CA PRO A 16 9.33 6.46 -11.21
C PRO A 16 7.91 7.00 -11.35
N GLN A 17 6.91 6.27 -10.84
CA GLN A 17 5.51 6.69 -10.90
C GLN A 17 5.27 7.89 -9.99
N GLY A 18 5.75 7.85 -8.76
CA GLY A 18 5.64 8.96 -7.83
C GLY A 18 6.36 10.19 -8.33
N GLU A 19 7.55 10.02 -8.92
CA GLU A 19 8.31 11.14 -9.48
C GLU A 19 7.58 11.77 -10.68
N ALA A 20 6.94 10.98 -11.52
CA ALA A 20 6.16 11.48 -12.64
C ALA A 20 4.98 12.34 -12.15
N VAL A 21 4.30 11.88 -11.09
CA VAL A 21 3.22 12.66 -10.48
C VAL A 21 3.76 13.96 -9.88
N ARG A 22 4.88 13.91 -9.18
CA ARG A 22 5.51 15.09 -8.59
C ARG A 22 5.81 16.15 -9.64
N ARG A 23 6.37 15.73 -10.77
CA ARG A 23 6.68 16.64 -11.88
C ARG A 23 5.43 17.26 -12.49
N SER A 24 4.36 16.48 -12.61
CA SER A 24 3.08 16.98 -13.11
C SER A 24 2.50 18.05 -12.17
N LEU A 25 2.59 17.82 -10.87
CA LEU A 25 2.14 18.80 -9.88
C LEU A 25 2.96 20.08 -9.95
N GLU A 26 4.27 19.95 -10.08
CA GLU A 26 5.16 21.11 -10.23
C GLU A 26 4.82 21.91 -11.46
N GLY A 27 4.56 21.26 -12.59
CA GLY A 27 4.14 21.92 -13.83
C GLY A 27 2.83 22.66 -13.72
N LEU A 28 1.97 22.27 -12.78
CA LEU A 28 0.69 22.94 -12.51
C LEU A 28 0.79 23.99 -11.42
N GLY A 29 1.97 24.21 -10.86
CA GLY A 29 2.20 25.22 -9.85
C GLY A 29 2.02 24.75 -8.40
N TYR A 30 1.88 23.45 -8.17
CA TYR A 30 1.79 22.90 -6.82
C TYR A 30 3.17 22.57 -6.27
N ALA A 31 3.40 22.90 -5.01
CA ALA A 31 4.65 22.59 -4.33
C ALA A 31 4.53 21.23 -3.64
N ALA A 32 5.05 20.20 -4.28
CA ALA A 32 5.13 18.86 -3.69
C ALA A 32 6.59 18.44 -3.66
N SER A 33 7.13 18.25 -2.46
CA SER A 33 8.53 17.87 -2.30
C SER A 33 8.77 16.37 -2.49
N ASP A 34 7.74 15.56 -2.26
CA ASP A 34 7.84 14.11 -2.40
C ASP A 34 6.46 13.55 -2.75
N VAL A 35 6.45 12.56 -3.63
CA VAL A 35 5.24 11.79 -3.96
C VAL A 35 5.65 10.33 -4.08
N ARG A 36 4.94 9.47 -3.35
CA ARG A 36 5.14 8.02 -3.45
C ARG A 36 3.86 7.36 -3.92
N ALA A 37 3.95 6.60 -4.99
CA ALA A 37 2.83 5.81 -5.50
C ALA A 37 2.86 4.43 -4.88
N GLY A 38 1.70 3.93 -4.48
CA GLY A 38 1.57 2.63 -3.88
C GLY A 38 0.38 1.87 -4.43
N LYS A 39 0.10 0.73 -3.83
CA LYS A 39 -1.01 -0.15 -4.22
C LYS A 39 -1.86 -0.46 -3.00
N VAL A 40 -3.15 -0.67 -3.24
CA VAL A 40 -4.09 -1.13 -2.22
C VAL A 40 -4.71 -2.44 -2.70
N PHE A 41 -4.66 -3.45 -1.86
CA PHE A 41 -5.31 -4.73 -2.13
C PHE A 41 -6.43 -4.94 -1.12
N ASP A 42 -7.63 -5.19 -1.60
CA ASP A 42 -8.77 -5.54 -0.77
C ASP A 42 -8.97 -7.04 -0.85
N LEU A 43 -8.77 -7.72 0.28
CA LEU A 43 -8.86 -9.17 0.37
C LEU A 43 -10.11 -9.55 1.14
N ASP A 44 -10.80 -10.59 0.70
CA ASP A 44 -11.85 -11.22 1.48
C ASP A 44 -11.38 -12.62 1.84
N LEU A 45 -10.85 -12.75 3.06
CA LEU A 45 -10.25 -13.99 3.52
C LEU A 45 -11.29 -14.86 4.23
N ASP A 46 -11.23 -16.15 3.94
CA ASP A 46 -12.14 -17.13 4.53
C ASP A 46 -11.64 -17.56 5.92
N VAL A 47 -11.69 -16.61 6.85
CA VAL A 47 -11.28 -16.80 8.25
C VAL A 47 -12.33 -16.18 9.17
N GLY A 48 -12.39 -16.65 10.42
CA GLY A 48 -13.48 -16.35 11.34
C GLY A 48 -13.32 -15.09 12.17
N ASP A 49 -12.11 -14.56 12.35
CA ASP A 49 -11.90 -13.40 13.21
C ASP A 49 -10.84 -12.47 12.67
N ALA A 50 -10.84 -11.21 13.16
CA ALA A 50 -9.97 -10.15 12.70
C ALA A 50 -8.50 -10.45 12.98
N ARG A 51 -8.18 -11.05 14.11
CA ARG A 51 -6.79 -11.37 14.48
C ARG A 51 -6.18 -12.34 13.49
N GLU A 52 -6.89 -13.42 13.16
CA GLU A 52 -6.44 -14.40 12.19
C GLU A 52 -6.36 -13.79 10.79
N ALA A 53 -7.32 -12.95 10.44
CA ALA A 53 -7.32 -12.25 9.15
C ALA A 53 -6.08 -11.37 9.00
N LEU A 54 -5.72 -10.61 10.04
CA LEU A 54 -4.53 -9.76 10.01
C LEU A 54 -3.25 -10.58 9.89
N ARG A 55 -3.18 -11.70 10.62
CA ARG A 55 -2.01 -12.59 10.56
C ARG A 55 -1.82 -13.16 9.15
N VAL A 56 -2.88 -13.69 8.59
CA VAL A 56 -2.84 -14.30 7.24
C VAL A 56 -2.54 -13.23 6.18
N ALA A 57 -3.18 -12.05 6.29
CA ALA A 57 -2.93 -10.96 5.36
C ALA A 57 -1.48 -10.48 5.40
N GLY A 58 -0.86 -10.45 6.58
CA GLY A 58 0.55 -10.10 6.71
C GLY A 58 1.47 -11.08 6.00
N VAL A 59 1.18 -12.38 6.10
CA VAL A 59 1.95 -13.41 5.39
C VAL A 59 1.77 -13.26 3.87
N ILE A 60 0.54 -13.07 3.42
CA ILE A 60 0.23 -12.87 2.00
C ILE A 60 0.93 -11.61 1.48
N ALA A 61 0.88 -10.53 2.23
CA ALA A 61 1.51 -9.27 1.83
C ALA A 61 3.02 -9.44 1.64
N GLU A 62 3.67 -10.11 2.56
CA GLU A 62 5.11 -10.35 2.49
C GLU A 62 5.49 -11.28 1.34
N GLN A 63 4.74 -12.36 1.14
CA GLN A 63 5.10 -13.40 0.18
C GLN A 63 4.62 -13.12 -1.24
N VAL A 64 3.51 -12.41 -1.41
CA VAL A 64 2.83 -12.30 -2.70
C VAL A 64 2.64 -10.86 -3.16
N LEU A 65 2.21 -9.96 -2.27
CA LEU A 65 1.74 -8.63 -2.65
C LEU A 65 2.83 -7.58 -2.69
N SER A 66 3.94 -7.79 -1.99
CA SER A 66 5.02 -6.83 -1.93
C SER A 66 6.37 -7.46 -2.22
N ASN A 67 7.35 -6.62 -2.53
CA ASN A 67 8.75 -7.00 -2.53
C ASN A 67 9.38 -6.40 -1.28
N PRO A 68 9.61 -7.19 -0.20
CA PRO A 68 10.06 -6.66 1.08
C PRO A 68 11.40 -5.93 1.04
N LEU A 69 12.21 -6.16 0.01
CA LEU A 69 13.49 -5.48 -0.13
C LEU A 69 13.32 -4.00 -0.43
N ILE A 70 12.27 -3.65 -1.16
CA ILE A 70 12.06 -2.27 -1.65
C ILE A 70 10.71 -1.69 -1.25
N GLU A 71 9.82 -2.50 -0.67
CA GLU A 71 8.48 -2.07 -0.30
C GLU A 71 8.18 -2.37 1.16
N GLU A 72 7.29 -1.58 1.72
CA GLU A 72 6.69 -1.81 3.04
C GLU A 72 5.18 -1.92 2.88
N PHE A 73 4.52 -2.52 3.87
CA PHE A 73 3.07 -2.67 3.81
C PHE A 73 2.43 -2.50 5.18
N ASP A 74 1.14 -2.15 5.15
CA ASP A 74 0.26 -2.12 6.31
C ASP A 74 -0.94 -3.00 6.05
N VAL A 75 -1.47 -3.65 7.09
CA VAL A 75 -2.69 -4.43 7.01
C VAL A 75 -3.73 -3.87 7.99
N ALA A 76 -4.98 -3.86 7.56
CA ALA A 76 -6.09 -3.39 8.39
C ALA A 76 -7.30 -4.28 8.17
N ALA A 77 -7.94 -4.73 9.25
CA ALA A 77 -9.16 -5.53 9.16
C ALA A 77 -10.38 -4.61 9.01
N GLY A 78 -11.38 -5.09 8.29
CA GLY A 78 -12.65 -4.40 8.07
C GLY A 78 -12.80 -3.86 6.66
N GLU A 79 -13.90 -3.14 6.43
CA GLU A 79 -14.17 -2.54 5.13
C GLU A 79 -13.23 -1.38 4.88
N PRO A 80 -12.74 -1.22 3.62
CA PRO A 80 -11.96 -0.04 3.27
C PRO A 80 -12.80 1.21 3.44
N VAL A 81 -12.14 2.30 3.84
CA VAL A 81 -12.80 3.59 3.98
C VAL A 81 -13.11 4.13 2.59
N SER A 82 -14.38 4.41 2.33
CA SER A 82 -14.81 5.08 1.10
C SER A 82 -14.50 6.57 1.19
N VAL A 83 -13.92 7.08 0.15
CA VAL A 83 -13.58 8.50 0.06
C VAL A 83 -14.57 9.19 -0.86
#